data_44495dbc687e5eab81e65f57ccb52cf8
#
_entry.id   44495dbc687e5eab81e65f57ccb52cf8
#
_cell.length_a   1.000
_cell.length_b   1.000
_cell.length_c   1.000
_cell.angle_alpha   90.00
_cell.angle_beta   90.00
_cell.angle_gamma   90.00
#
_symmetry.space_group_name_H-M   'P 1'
#
loop_
_entity.id
_entity.type
_entity.pdbx_description
1 polymer ?
#
loop_
_entity_poly.entity_id
_entity_poly.type
_entity_poly.pdbx_seq_one_letter_code
_entity_poly.pdbx_strand_id
1 'polypeptide(L)'
;ISPDFILSFNYTDTYCRVYGDNNTEYDYIHGKAELDKNVETCNIVLGIDEYLDDDVKDIDLDFLTFKKYYQRIYKSTGNKYLDWVDEIKEGYAEYVRKMNDALAAKPVQMQKNDLYFPWQRSYTDPSSIKCPQHTLYIFGHSLDSTDKDILKLFICNDNVQTKIFYHRENQDDKKSLGKLIKNLVQIMGQEELIRRTGGAHKTIEFI
;
A
#
# COMPACT_ATOMS: atom_id res chain seq x y z
N ILE A 1 -1.67 -12.81 14.31
CA ILE A 1 -0.82 -12.00 13.41
C ILE A 1 -0.57 -10.70 14.14
N SER A 2 0.68 -10.38 14.46
CA SER A 2 1.07 -9.06 14.93
C SER A 2 1.55 -8.29 13.71
N PRO A 3 0.88 -7.21 13.28
CA PRO A 3 1.32 -6.41 12.16
C PRO A 3 2.44 -5.45 12.59
N ASP A 4 3.39 -5.20 11.70
CA ASP A 4 4.44 -4.19 11.90
C ASP A 4 3.84 -2.79 11.81
N PHE A 5 2.90 -2.59 10.88
CA PHE A 5 2.29 -1.29 10.58
C PHE A 5 0.77 -1.39 10.54
N ILE A 6 0.08 -0.37 11.04
CA ILE A 6 -1.38 -0.21 10.92
C ILE A 6 -1.72 1.17 10.40
N LEU A 7 -2.33 1.19 9.21
CA LEU A 7 -2.90 2.36 8.59
C LEU A 7 -4.40 2.41 8.88
N SER A 8 -4.84 3.38 9.67
CA SER A 8 -6.24 3.54 10.06
C SER A 8 -6.92 4.65 9.28
N PHE A 9 -8.07 4.33 8.67
CA PHE A 9 -8.99 5.30 8.06
C PHE A 9 -10.08 5.73 9.04
N ASN A 10 -10.09 5.16 10.25
CA ASN A 10 -11.01 5.52 11.32
C ASN A 10 -10.40 6.59 12.23
N TYR A 11 -11.25 7.43 12.81
CA TYR A 11 -10.84 8.46 13.77
C TYR A 11 -10.50 7.92 15.16
N THR A 12 -10.84 6.65 15.43
CA THR A 12 -10.65 6.02 16.74
C THR A 12 -9.46 5.06 16.74
N ASP A 13 -8.78 4.96 17.87
CA ASP A 13 -7.65 4.07 18.10
C ASP A 13 -8.09 2.67 18.60
N THR A 14 -9.23 2.20 18.13
CA THR A 14 -9.85 0.94 18.60
C THR A 14 -8.92 -0.24 18.49
N TYR A 15 -8.21 -0.41 17.36
CA TYR A 15 -7.28 -1.52 17.21
C TYR A 15 -6.14 -1.43 18.23
N CYS A 16 -5.53 -0.24 18.37
CA CYS A 16 -4.43 -0.02 19.31
C CYS A 16 -4.84 -0.36 20.75
N ARG A 17 -6.03 0.05 21.16
CA ARG A 17 -6.53 -0.19 22.53
C ARG A 17 -6.92 -1.64 22.82
N VAL A 18 -7.42 -2.37 21.80
CA VAL A 18 -7.96 -3.72 22.00
C VAL A 18 -6.92 -4.79 21.68
N TYR A 19 -6.11 -4.59 20.65
CA TYR A 19 -5.22 -5.60 20.09
C TYR A 19 -3.76 -5.12 19.96
N GLY A 20 -3.51 -3.83 20.21
CA GLY A 20 -2.20 -3.24 19.97
C GLY A 20 -1.11 -3.81 20.89
N ASP A 21 0.09 -3.85 20.36
CA ASP A 21 1.31 -4.10 21.10
C ASP A 21 2.28 -2.92 20.94
N ASN A 22 3.41 -2.97 21.68
CA ASN A 22 4.38 -1.89 21.69
C ASN A 22 5.27 -1.85 20.45
N ASN A 23 5.18 -2.85 19.57
CA ASN A 23 6.05 -2.99 18.40
C ASN A 23 5.37 -2.55 17.10
N THR A 24 4.05 -2.34 17.14
CA THR A 24 3.27 -1.93 15.97
C THR A 24 3.30 -0.41 15.81
N GLU A 25 3.63 0.06 14.62
CA GLU A 25 3.52 1.47 14.25
C GLU A 25 2.12 1.80 13.72
N TYR A 26 1.64 3.01 14.06
CA TYR A 26 0.29 3.45 13.68
C TYR A 26 0.34 4.76 12.92
N ASP A 27 -0.46 4.83 11.83
CA ASP A 27 -0.79 6.07 11.17
C ASP A 27 -2.32 6.20 10.99
N TYR A 28 -2.84 7.41 11.18
CA TYR A 28 -4.27 7.73 11.08
C TYR A 28 -4.48 8.73 9.95
N ILE A 29 -4.93 8.24 8.80
CA ILE A 29 -5.05 9.03 7.56
C ILE A 29 -5.91 10.27 7.74
N HIS A 30 -6.98 10.14 8.52
CA HIS A 30 -7.94 11.23 8.77
C HIS A 30 -7.76 11.85 10.16
N GLY A 31 -6.60 11.65 10.78
CA GLY A 31 -6.38 12.08 12.15
C GLY A 31 -7.04 11.19 13.18
N LYS A 32 -6.82 11.51 14.45
CA LYS A 32 -7.29 10.75 15.60
C LYS A 32 -8.14 11.62 16.52
N ALA A 33 -9.28 11.08 16.97
CA ALA A 33 -10.10 11.70 17.99
C ALA A 33 -9.45 11.56 19.37
N GLU A 34 -9.11 12.67 20.01
CA GLU A 34 -8.47 12.75 21.32
C GLU A 34 -9.34 13.58 22.26
N LEU A 35 -9.59 13.05 23.46
CA LEU A 35 -10.54 13.68 24.41
C LEU A 35 -10.06 15.01 24.97
N ASP A 36 -8.75 15.25 24.98
CA ASP A 36 -8.08 16.45 25.47
C ASP A 36 -7.96 17.55 24.41
N LYS A 37 -8.37 17.28 23.17
CA LYS A 37 -8.30 18.22 22.04
C LYS A 37 -9.69 18.78 21.69
N ASN A 38 -9.73 20.07 21.42
CA ASN A 38 -10.90 20.76 20.90
C ASN A 38 -10.86 20.87 19.37
N VAL A 39 -11.86 21.51 18.77
CA VAL A 39 -12.00 21.68 17.30
C VAL A 39 -10.80 22.40 16.69
N GLU A 40 -10.18 23.33 17.40
CA GLU A 40 -9.04 24.11 16.88
C GLU A 40 -7.73 23.34 16.96
N THR A 41 -7.58 22.48 17.98
CA THR A 41 -6.34 21.74 18.24
C THR A 41 -6.37 20.31 17.73
N CYS A 42 -7.55 19.79 17.31
CA CYS A 42 -7.66 18.44 16.79
C CYS A 42 -7.09 18.32 15.36
N ASN A 43 -6.50 17.16 15.08
CA ASN A 43 -5.97 16.84 13.75
C ASN A 43 -6.96 16.07 12.86
N ILE A 44 -8.24 16.01 13.23
CA ILE A 44 -9.28 15.31 12.48
C ILE A 44 -9.52 15.99 11.13
N VAL A 45 -9.51 15.20 10.07
CA VAL A 45 -9.80 15.60 8.69
C VAL A 45 -11.23 15.21 8.37
N LEU A 46 -12.11 16.21 8.24
CA LEU A 46 -13.54 16.03 7.91
C LEU A 46 -13.87 16.48 6.48
N GLY A 47 -12.86 16.60 5.65
CA GLY A 47 -12.99 17.12 4.29
C GLY A 47 -13.83 16.23 3.38
N ILE A 48 -14.35 16.86 2.33
CA ILE A 48 -14.99 16.18 1.21
C ILE A 48 -13.95 15.88 0.14
N ASP A 49 -14.19 14.84 -0.63
CA ASP A 49 -13.45 14.57 -1.85
C ASP A 49 -14.23 15.10 -3.04
N GLU A 50 -13.54 15.54 -4.08
CA GLU A 50 -14.19 16.04 -5.28
C GLU A 50 -14.50 14.93 -6.27
N TYR A 51 -15.76 14.96 -6.75
CA TYR A 51 -16.21 14.15 -7.88
C TYR A 51 -16.21 14.94 -9.20
N LEU A 52 -15.57 16.13 -9.20
CA LEU A 52 -15.47 16.99 -10.37
C LEU A 52 -14.31 16.55 -11.27
N ASP A 53 -14.44 16.82 -12.57
CA ASP A 53 -13.39 16.58 -13.54
C ASP A 53 -12.14 17.41 -13.20
N ASP A 54 -10.96 16.88 -13.55
CA ASP A 54 -9.67 17.46 -13.17
C ASP A 54 -9.49 18.91 -13.61
N ASP A 55 -10.15 19.32 -14.71
CA ASP A 55 -10.10 20.67 -15.25
C ASP A 55 -10.86 21.73 -14.41
N VAL A 56 -11.72 21.27 -13.48
CA VAL A 56 -12.56 22.16 -12.65
C VAL A 56 -12.17 22.14 -11.18
N LYS A 57 -11.42 21.12 -10.75
CA LYS A 57 -11.12 20.83 -9.34
C LYS A 57 -10.40 21.93 -8.59
N ASP A 58 -9.54 22.69 -9.23
CA ASP A 58 -8.58 23.56 -8.55
C ASP A 58 -8.87 25.06 -8.75
N ILE A 59 -9.99 25.40 -9.40
CA ILE A 59 -10.30 26.80 -9.75
C ILE A 59 -10.98 27.52 -8.60
N ASP A 60 -11.72 26.83 -7.75
CA ASP A 60 -12.51 27.43 -6.67
C ASP A 60 -11.77 27.34 -5.32
N LEU A 61 -11.10 28.43 -4.98
CA LEU A 61 -10.37 28.56 -3.71
C LEU A 61 -11.30 28.63 -2.48
N ASP A 62 -12.58 28.98 -2.65
CA ASP A 62 -13.52 29.12 -1.53
C ASP A 62 -13.82 27.78 -0.87
N PHE A 63 -13.76 26.68 -1.66
CA PHE A 63 -13.96 25.33 -1.16
C PHE A 63 -12.68 24.57 -0.79
N LEU A 64 -11.51 25.17 -1.00
CA LEU A 64 -10.23 24.55 -0.77
C LEU A 64 -10.08 24.02 0.66
N THR A 65 -10.53 24.78 1.64
CA THR A 65 -10.45 24.44 3.08
C THR A 65 -11.28 23.19 3.46
N PHE A 66 -12.26 22.83 2.63
CA PHE A 66 -13.10 21.65 2.83
C PHE A 66 -12.52 20.39 2.18
N LYS A 67 -11.45 20.52 1.40
CA LYS A 67 -10.85 19.36 0.72
C LYS A 67 -10.00 18.52 1.68
N LYS A 68 -10.15 17.20 1.63
CA LYS A 68 -9.39 16.26 2.48
C LYS A 68 -7.89 16.47 2.36
N TYR A 69 -7.34 16.56 1.14
CA TYR A 69 -5.92 16.74 0.94
C TYR A 69 -5.39 18.04 1.56
N TYR A 70 -6.15 19.15 1.42
CA TYR A 70 -5.79 20.43 2.03
C TYR A 70 -5.73 20.31 3.55
N GLN A 71 -6.77 19.73 4.16
CA GLN A 71 -6.82 19.55 5.60
C GLN A 71 -5.71 18.64 6.13
N ARG A 72 -5.36 17.59 5.38
CA ARG A 72 -4.23 16.70 5.72
C ARG A 72 -2.92 17.47 5.73
N ILE A 73 -2.65 18.25 4.70
CA ILE A 73 -1.45 19.09 4.60
C ILE A 73 -1.42 20.11 5.72
N TYR A 74 -2.51 20.87 5.89
CA TYR A 74 -2.59 21.92 6.89
C TYR A 74 -2.44 21.43 8.32
N LYS A 75 -3.04 20.28 8.64
CA LYS A 75 -2.99 19.67 9.97
C LYS A 75 -1.80 18.71 10.16
N SER A 76 -0.97 18.53 9.15
CA SER A 76 0.19 17.61 9.15
C SER A 76 -0.15 16.22 9.66
N THR A 77 -1.26 15.63 9.18
CA THR A 77 -1.76 14.34 9.65
C THR A 77 -1.76 13.28 8.55
N GLY A 78 -1.59 12.02 8.95
CA GLY A 78 -1.69 10.85 8.07
C GLY A 78 -0.64 10.85 6.97
N ASN A 79 0.64 10.93 7.31
CA ASN A 79 1.76 10.95 6.35
C ASN A 79 2.87 9.95 6.62
N LYS A 80 2.87 9.26 7.76
CA LYS A 80 3.88 8.22 8.08
C LYS A 80 3.85 7.05 7.12
N TYR A 81 2.68 6.70 6.60
CA TYR A 81 2.54 5.62 5.63
C TYR A 81 3.39 5.81 4.38
N LEU A 82 3.82 7.04 4.07
CA LEU A 82 4.70 7.31 2.94
C LEU A 82 6.07 6.65 3.12
N ASP A 83 6.61 6.70 4.34
CA ASP A 83 7.88 6.06 4.68
C ASP A 83 7.77 4.54 4.50
N TRP A 84 6.65 3.93 4.90
CA TRP A 84 6.40 2.49 4.71
C TRP A 84 6.27 2.11 3.22
N VAL A 85 5.61 2.97 2.43
CA VAL A 85 5.51 2.77 0.97
C VAL A 85 6.87 2.85 0.31
N ASP A 86 7.70 3.81 0.73
CA ASP A 86 9.04 3.98 0.18
C ASP A 86 9.94 2.78 0.53
N GLU A 87 9.88 2.26 1.76
CA GLU A 87 10.58 1.04 2.17
C GLU A 87 10.19 -0.17 1.27
N ILE A 88 8.88 -0.36 1.03
CA ILE A 88 8.37 -1.42 0.15
C ILE A 88 8.92 -1.29 -1.26
N LYS A 89 8.90 -0.08 -1.83
CA LYS A 89 9.34 0.20 -3.19
C LYS A 89 10.86 0.09 -3.35
N GLU A 90 11.62 0.65 -2.42
CA GLU A 90 13.07 0.59 -2.43
C GLU A 90 13.57 -0.86 -2.29
N GLY A 91 12.97 -1.64 -1.41
CA GLY A 91 13.27 -3.06 -1.28
C GLY A 91 13.04 -3.84 -2.57
N TYR A 92 11.95 -3.55 -3.29
CA TYR A 92 11.67 -4.17 -4.59
C TYR A 92 12.64 -3.70 -5.68
N ALA A 93 12.94 -2.41 -5.74
CA ALA A 93 13.90 -1.85 -6.70
C ALA A 93 15.31 -2.44 -6.52
N GLU A 94 15.74 -2.59 -5.27
CA GLU A 94 17.02 -3.24 -4.94
C GLU A 94 17.04 -4.71 -5.38
N TYR A 95 15.95 -5.45 -5.15
CA TYR A 95 15.79 -6.81 -5.63
C TYR A 95 15.93 -6.89 -7.15
N VAL A 96 15.21 -6.05 -7.90
CA VAL A 96 15.26 -6.02 -9.37
C VAL A 96 16.68 -5.69 -9.87
N ARG A 97 17.34 -4.72 -9.23
CA ARG A 97 18.73 -4.36 -9.55
C ARG A 97 19.67 -5.54 -9.36
N LYS A 98 19.64 -6.20 -8.18
CA LYS A 98 20.47 -7.37 -7.88
C LYS A 98 20.21 -8.52 -8.86
N MET A 99 18.95 -8.77 -9.21
CA MET A 99 18.56 -9.80 -10.15
C MET A 99 19.13 -9.52 -11.55
N ASN A 100 19.01 -8.28 -12.04
CA ASN A 100 19.54 -7.89 -13.34
C ASN A 100 21.06 -7.98 -13.38
N ASP A 101 21.75 -7.55 -12.33
CA ASP A 101 23.21 -7.67 -12.21
C ASP A 101 23.66 -9.14 -12.23
N ALA A 102 22.95 -10.01 -11.53
CA ALA A 102 23.25 -11.45 -11.50
C ALA A 102 23.00 -12.13 -12.86
N LEU A 103 21.91 -11.76 -13.56
CA LEU A 103 21.60 -12.28 -14.89
C LEU A 103 22.58 -11.76 -15.96
N ALA A 104 23.10 -10.55 -15.84
CA ALA A 104 24.08 -9.96 -16.73
C ALA A 104 25.50 -10.50 -16.50
N ALA A 105 25.78 -11.02 -15.31
CA ALA A 105 27.06 -11.66 -14.98
C ALA A 105 27.12 -13.03 -15.69
N LYS A 106 27.80 -13.09 -16.86
CA LYS A 106 28.04 -14.37 -17.53
C LYS A 106 28.83 -15.28 -16.61
N PRO A 107 28.43 -16.57 -16.44
CA PRO A 107 29.26 -17.53 -15.74
C PRO A 107 30.60 -17.64 -16.50
N VAL A 108 31.68 -17.33 -15.81
CA VAL A 108 33.02 -17.58 -16.35
C VAL A 108 33.16 -19.08 -16.44
N GLN A 109 33.19 -19.63 -17.67
CA GLN A 109 33.60 -21.02 -17.89
C GLN A 109 35.05 -21.10 -17.44
N MET A 110 35.29 -21.68 -16.27
CA MET A 110 36.62 -21.98 -15.78
C MET A 110 37.27 -22.98 -16.77
N GLN A 111 38.16 -22.46 -17.62
CA GLN A 111 39.13 -23.34 -18.30
C GLN A 111 40.07 -23.84 -17.22
N LYS A 112 40.36 -25.16 -17.26
CA LYS A 112 41.11 -25.90 -16.23
C LYS A 112 42.52 -25.37 -15.90
N ASN A 113 42.98 -24.28 -16.52
CA ASN A 113 44.33 -23.72 -16.41
C ASN A 113 44.40 -22.27 -15.98
N ASP A 114 43.30 -21.66 -15.53
CA ASP A 114 43.35 -20.24 -15.15
C ASP A 114 43.86 -20.06 -13.71
N LEU A 115 44.98 -19.32 -13.61
CA LEU A 115 45.47 -18.79 -12.33
C LEU A 115 44.37 -18.03 -11.62
N TYR A 116 44.17 -18.33 -10.35
CA TYR A 116 43.20 -17.65 -9.46
C TYR A 116 43.52 -16.18 -9.35
N PHE A 117 42.68 -15.32 -9.91
CA PHE A 117 42.74 -13.85 -9.73
C PHE A 117 41.74 -13.41 -8.66
N PRO A 118 42.19 -12.82 -7.53
CA PRO A 118 41.32 -12.44 -6.39
C PRO A 118 40.27 -11.39 -6.71
N TRP A 119 40.31 -10.69 -7.84
CA TRP A 119 39.37 -9.67 -8.28
C TRP A 119 38.27 -10.16 -9.23
N GLN A 120 38.14 -11.46 -9.41
CA GLN A 120 36.97 -11.99 -10.14
C GLN A 120 35.70 -11.62 -9.34
N ARG A 121 34.81 -10.86 -9.97
CA ARG A 121 33.51 -10.53 -9.40
C ARG A 121 32.83 -11.82 -8.94
N SER A 122 32.50 -11.92 -7.69
CA SER A 122 31.81 -13.10 -7.16
C SER A 122 30.49 -13.24 -7.93
N TYR A 123 30.36 -14.37 -8.63
CA TYR A 123 29.10 -14.70 -9.30
C TYR A 123 28.05 -14.93 -8.22
N THR A 124 27.00 -14.13 -8.26
CA THR A 124 25.82 -14.32 -7.41
C THR A 124 24.81 -15.16 -8.21
N ASP A 125 24.45 -16.31 -7.70
CA ASP A 125 23.41 -17.14 -8.30
C ASP A 125 22.08 -16.39 -8.25
N PRO A 126 21.41 -16.10 -9.39
CA PRO A 126 20.10 -15.44 -9.40
C PRO A 126 19.07 -16.14 -8.52
N SER A 127 19.12 -17.47 -8.39
CA SER A 127 18.19 -18.23 -7.55
C SER A 127 18.33 -17.96 -6.04
N SER A 128 19.48 -17.43 -5.62
CA SER A 128 19.73 -17.05 -4.22
C SER A 128 19.14 -15.69 -3.84
N ILE A 129 18.77 -14.86 -4.83
CA ILE A 129 18.23 -13.52 -4.61
C ILE A 129 16.73 -13.62 -4.35
N LYS A 130 16.31 -13.27 -3.14
CA LYS A 130 14.90 -13.33 -2.74
C LYS A 130 14.25 -11.95 -2.87
N CYS A 131 13.06 -11.93 -3.48
CA CYS A 131 12.21 -10.74 -3.48
C CYS A 131 11.67 -10.50 -2.06
N PRO A 132 11.82 -9.29 -1.48
CA PRO A 132 11.15 -8.95 -0.22
C PRO A 132 9.64 -8.98 -0.45
N GLN A 133 8.94 -9.79 0.33
CA GLN A 133 7.48 -9.94 0.24
C GLN A 133 6.82 -9.32 1.45
N HIS A 134 5.80 -8.51 1.21
CA HIS A 134 4.95 -7.90 2.23
C HIS A 134 3.53 -8.44 2.12
N THR A 135 2.80 -8.46 3.22
CA THR A 135 1.38 -8.85 3.21
C THR A 135 0.55 -7.68 3.73
N LEU A 136 -0.38 -7.23 2.89
CA LEU A 136 -1.36 -6.21 3.23
C LEU A 136 -2.69 -6.89 3.60
N TYR A 137 -3.19 -6.63 4.79
CA TYR A 137 -4.51 -7.05 5.24
C TYR A 137 -5.46 -5.86 5.26
N ILE A 138 -6.59 -5.95 4.56
CA ILE A 138 -7.62 -4.90 4.52
C ILE A 138 -8.87 -5.38 5.22
N PHE A 139 -9.26 -4.70 6.30
CA PHE A 139 -10.43 -5.01 7.10
C PHE A 139 -11.40 -3.82 7.16
N GLY A 140 -12.68 -4.08 6.91
CA GLY A 140 -13.75 -3.10 7.14
C GLY A 140 -13.67 -1.83 6.29
N HIS A 141 -12.81 -1.80 5.26
CA HIS A 141 -12.66 -0.68 4.35
C HIS A 141 -13.47 -0.88 3.08
N SER A 142 -14.22 0.15 2.66
CA SER A 142 -15.06 0.09 1.46
C SER A 142 -14.26 0.10 0.15
N LEU A 143 -12.98 0.43 0.20
CA LEU A 143 -12.12 0.68 -0.96
C LEU A 143 -12.69 1.80 -1.87
N ASP A 144 -13.32 2.80 -1.24
CA ASP A 144 -13.90 3.91 -1.98
C ASP A 144 -12.84 4.70 -2.75
N SER A 145 -13.26 5.28 -3.87
CA SER A 145 -12.38 6.06 -4.74
C SER A 145 -11.82 7.32 -4.08
N THR A 146 -12.44 7.78 -3.00
CA THR A 146 -11.96 8.93 -2.21
C THR A 146 -10.60 8.70 -1.56
N ASP A 147 -10.23 7.45 -1.34
CA ASP A 147 -8.95 7.07 -0.74
C ASP A 147 -8.04 6.32 -1.75
N LYS A 148 -8.39 6.39 -3.06
CA LYS A 148 -7.72 5.65 -4.13
C LYS A 148 -6.22 5.89 -4.19
N ASP A 149 -5.78 7.13 -3.99
CA ASP A 149 -4.38 7.51 -4.12
C ASP A 149 -3.51 6.83 -3.07
N ILE A 150 -4.04 6.68 -1.85
CA ILE A 150 -3.37 5.96 -0.76
C ILE A 150 -3.40 4.46 -1.00
N LEU A 151 -4.58 3.91 -1.29
CA LEU A 151 -4.77 2.48 -1.51
C LEU A 151 -3.90 1.96 -2.66
N LYS A 152 -3.82 2.71 -3.75
CA LYS A 152 -3.01 2.37 -4.92
C LYS A 152 -1.52 2.23 -4.60
N LEU A 153 -0.99 3.06 -3.68
CA LEU A 153 0.41 3.00 -3.28
C LEU A 153 0.80 1.67 -2.64
N PHE A 154 -0.14 0.99 -1.99
CA PHE A 154 0.10 -0.33 -1.40
C PHE A 154 -0.27 -1.48 -2.33
N ILE A 155 -1.50 -1.46 -2.87
CA ILE A 155 -2.08 -2.61 -3.59
C ILE A 155 -1.39 -2.85 -4.94
N CYS A 156 -0.83 -1.80 -5.57
CA CYS A 156 -0.25 -1.91 -6.90
C CYS A 156 1.24 -2.30 -6.93
N ASN A 157 1.84 -2.64 -5.79
CA ASN A 157 3.20 -3.18 -5.76
C ASN A 157 3.21 -4.70 -6.01
N ASP A 158 4.15 -5.17 -6.83
CA ASP A 158 4.24 -6.59 -7.20
C ASP A 158 4.80 -7.47 -6.08
N ASN A 159 5.47 -6.86 -5.09
CA ASN A 159 5.96 -7.53 -3.89
C ASN A 159 5.00 -7.43 -2.69
N VAL A 160 3.76 -7.01 -2.91
CA VAL A 160 2.73 -6.92 -1.86
C VAL A 160 1.60 -7.92 -2.15
N GLN A 161 1.40 -8.87 -1.23
CA GLN A 161 0.25 -9.77 -1.25
C GLN A 161 -0.90 -9.15 -0.46
N THR A 162 -1.99 -8.80 -1.15
CA THR A 162 -3.14 -8.12 -0.55
C THR A 162 -4.27 -9.10 -0.25
N LYS A 163 -4.71 -9.15 1.01
CA LYS A 163 -5.85 -9.94 1.48
C LYS A 163 -6.96 -9.02 1.94
N ILE A 164 -8.09 -9.09 1.23
CA ILE A 164 -9.24 -8.21 1.47
C ILE A 164 -10.34 -9.02 2.15
N PHE A 165 -10.60 -8.68 3.41
CA PHE A 165 -11.67 -9.29 4.19
C PHE A 165 -12.99 -8.55 3.96
N TYR A 166 -14.04 -9.30 3.67
CA TYR A 166 -15.37 -8.73 3.49
C TYR A 166 -16.45 -9.56 4.19
N HIS A 167 -17.48 -8.87 4.64
CA HIS A 167 -18.60 -9.52 5.27
C HIS A 167 -19.53 -10.11 4.21
N ARG A 168 -19.97 -11.37 4.42
CA ARG A 168 -21.00 -12.06 3.64
C ARG A 168 -22.22 -12.25 4.51
N GLU A 169 -23.36 -11.72 4.10
CA GLU A 169 -24.62 -11.97 4.78
C GLU A 169 -25.08 -13.44 4.59
N ASN A 170 -24.77 -14.01 3.42
CA ASN A 170 -25.02 -15.41 3.08
C ASN A 170 -24.03 -15.88 1.98
N GLN A 171 -24.05 -17.18 1.65
CA GLN A 171 -23.14 -17.77 0.65
C GLN A 171 -23.30 -17.18 -0.75
N ASP A 172 -24.48 -16.65 -1.09
CA ASP A 172 -24.81 -16.07 -2.40
C ASP A 172 -24.70 -14.55 -2.43
N ASP A 173 -24.13 -13.91 -1.40
CA ASP A 173 -23.96 -12.46 -1.35
C ASP A 173 -22.93 -11.95 -2.37
N LYS A 174 -23.41 -11.73 -3.59
CA LYS A 174 -22.62 -11.13 -4.66
C LYS A 174 -22.54 -9.60 -4.57
N LYS A 175 -23.37 -8.96 -3.73
CA LYS A 175 -23.44 -7.49 -3.66
C LYS A 175 -22.24 -6.90 -2.92
N SER A 176 -21.87 -7.47 -1.78
CA SER A 176 -20.72 -7.00 -0.99
C SER A 176 -19.43 -7.12 -1.77
N LEU A 177 -19.16 -8.30 -2.36
CA LEU A 177 -18.00 -8.51 -3.22
C LEU A 177 -18.06 -7.63 -4.48
N GLY A 178 -19.23 -7.48 -5.11
CA GLY A 178 -19.40 -6.66 -6.31
C GLY A 178 -19.08 -5.18 -6.08
N LYS A 179 -19.41 -4.64 -4.90
CA LYS A 179 -19.02 -3.28 -4.51
C LYS A 179 -17.51 -3.13 -4.43
N LEU A 180 -16.82 -4.06 -3.77
CA LEU A 180 -15.36 -4.03 -3.63
C LEU A 180 -14.67 -4.13 -4.99
N ILE A 181 -15.12 -5.05 -5.85
CA ILE A 181 -14.60 -5.19 -7.22
C ILE A 181 -14.79 -3.91 -8.02
N LYS A 182 -15.99 -3.29 -7.96
CA LYS A 182 -16.27 -2.01 -8.63
C LYS A 182 -15.27 -0.93 -8.17
N ASN A 183 -15.07 -0.80 -6.87
CA ASN A 183 -14.19 0.21 -6.31
C ASN A 183 -12.72 -0.05 -6.68
N LEU A 184 -12.28 -1.31 -6.66
CA LEU A 184 -10.94 -1.68 -7.11
C LEU A 184 -10.70 -1.39 -8.60
N VAL A 185 -11.73 -1.56 -9.45
CA VAL A 185 -11.65 -1.15 -10.86
C VAL A 185 -11.42 0.36 -10.99
N GLN A 186 -12.04 1.18 -10.12
CA GLN A 186 -11.80 2.64 -10.09
C GLN A 186 -10.39 3.00 -9.60
N ILE A 187 -9.79 2.18 -8.72
CA ILE A 187 -8.45 2.40 -8.18
C ILE A 187 -7.38 2.04 -9.20
N MET A 188 -7.46 0.87 -9.85
CA MET A 188 -6.35 0.32 -10.65
C MET A 188 -6.70 -0.03 -12.10
N GLY A 189 -7.96 0.07 -12.48
CA GLY A 189 -8.45 -0.36 -13.79
C GLY A 189 -8.79 -1.85 -13.84
N GLN A 190 -9.61 -2.21 -14.84
CA GLN A 190 -10.13 -3.58 -14.98
C GLN A 190 -9.02 -4.60 -15.31
N GLU A 191 -8.15 -4.27 -16.24
CA GLU A 191 -7.09 -5.18 -16.70
C GLU A 191 -6.12 -5.53 -15.58
N GLU A 192 -5.69 -4.52 -14.84
CA GLU A 192 -4.77 -4.70 -13.71
C GLU A 192 -5.41 -5.50 -12.57
N LEU A 193 -6.70 -5.28 -12.28
CA LEU A 193 -7.42 -6.07 -11.29
C LEU A 193 -7.52 -7.53 -11.70
N ILE A 194 -7.83 -7.83 -12.97
CA ILE A 194 -7.87 -9.20 -13.48
C ILE A 194 -6.49 -9.86 -13.34
N ARG A 195 -5.42 -9.17 -13.73
CA ARG A 195 -4.05 -9.66 -13.61
C ARG A 195 -3.69 -10.00 -12.15
N ARG A 196 -4.09 -9.14 -11.20
CA ARG A 196 -3.76 -9.30 -9.78
C ARG A 196 -4.64 -10.28 -9.02
N THR A 197 -5.82 -10.61 -9.54
CA THR A 197 -6.72 -11.60 -8.90
C THR A 197 -6.61 -13.00 -9.49
N GLY A 198 -5.94 -13.15 -10.64
CA GLY A 198 -5.82 -14.43 -11.33
C GLY A 198 -4.43 -14.70 -11.92
N GLY A 199 -4.22 -15.94 -12.37
CA GLY A 199 -2.99 -16.35 -13.05
C GLY A 199 -1.75 -16.47 -12.15
N ALA A 200 -0.58 -16.49 -12.81
CA ALA A 200 0.71 -16.68 -12.16
C ALA A 200 1.19 -15.48 -11.31
N HIS A 201 0.61 -14.32 -11.55
CA HIS A 201 0.97 -13.05 -10.87
C HIS A 201 -0.12 -12.58 -9.91
N LYS A 202 -0.91 -13.51 -9.37
CA LYS A 202 -1.94 -13.20 -8.40
C LYS A 202 -1.32 -12.57 -7.15
N THR A 203 -1.77 -11.35 -6.83
CA THR A 203 -1.36 -10.61 -5.62
C THR A 203 -2.55 -10.16 -4.78
N ILE A 204 -3.81 -10.34 -5.24
CA ILE A 204 -5.02 -9.95 -4.51
C ILE A 204 -5.87 -11.19 -4.26
N GLU A 205 -6.33 -11.33 -3.01
CA GLU A 205 -7.24 -12.38 -2.57
C GLU A 205 -8.38 -11.80 -1.75
N PHE A 206 -9.61 -12.25 -2.03
CA PHE A 206 -10.81 -11.94 -1.25
C PHE A 206 -11.07 -13.08 -0.26
N ILE A 207 -11.24 -12.73 1.03
CA ILE A 207 -11.37 -13.69 2.14
C ILE A 207 -12.71 -13.49 2.87
#